data_9c04ab2d67004b289301c3e71f5b0f4b
#
_entry.id   9c04ab2d67004b289301c3e71f5b0f4b
#
_cell.length_a   1.000
_cell.length_b   1.000
_cell.length_c   1.000
_cell.angle_alpha   90.00
_cell.angle_beta   90.00
_cell.angle_gamma   90.00
#
_symmetry.space_group_name_H-M   'P 1'
#
loop_
_entity.id
_entity.type
_entity.pdbx_description
1 polymer ?
#
loop_
_entity_poly.entity_id
_entity_poly.type
_entity_poly.pdbx_seq_one_letter_code
_entity_poly.pdbx_strand_id
1 'polypeptide(L)'
;MTIDRTALAAKADALLAAHRSGDPLVLVNAWDAWSARVVAESPGCEAIATASHSIAAAHGYPDGEQIPVTEMIEAIRLIAAVVDLPVTADLEAGYGDAGSTVSAAIEGGAVGGNLEDRLRPAEEHAGAVAAARAAGEAAGIHFVINARTDEYLLGGKDLDRAIAAGRTYLEAGADCIFVPGAGTRQDVAALVRAFDGRLSLIGSPKSLPLDQLAMLGVARISVGPGSLGMAAAALRDGAAQLLSRGAFPETMAYRPPGA
;
A
#
# COMPACT_ATOMS: atom_id res chain seq x y z
N MET A 1 -1.69 -24.24 4.94
CA MET A 1 -2.97 -23.85 5.60
C MET A 1 -3.96 -23.57 4.48
N THR A 2 -5.14 -24.16 4.48
CA THR A 2 -6.16 -23.87 3.44
C THR A 2 -6.77 -22.51 3.80
N ILE A 3 -6.77 -21.58 2.84
CA ILE A 3 -7.36 -20.25 3.05
C ILE A 3 -8.88 -20.36 3.08
N ASP A 4 -9.51 -19.80 4.09
CA ASP A 4 -10.95 -19.63 4.15
C ASP A 4 -11.39 -18.52 3.18
N ARG A 5 -11.92 -18.91 2.03
CA ARG A 5 -12.36 -18.00 0.96
C ARG A 5 -13.50 -17.08 1.41
N THR A 6 -14.36 -17.54 2.31
CA THR A 6 -15.47 -16.72 2.83
C THR A 6 -14.94 -15.61 3.72
N ALA A 7 -14.03 -15.93 4.63
CA ALA A 7 -13.37 -14.92 5.45
C ALA A 7 -12.55 -13.93 4.62
N LEU A 8 -11.88 -14.42 3.55
CA LEU A 8 -11.10 -13.57 2.65
C LEU A 8 -12.01 -12.60 1.87
N ALA A 9 -13.15 -13.07 1.35
CA ALA A 9 -14.14 -12.22 0.69
C ALA A 9 -14.67 -11.12 1.63
N ALA A 10 -15.01 -11.47 2.88
CA ALA A 10 -15.45 -10.50 3.86
C ALA A 10 -14.39 -9.43 4.16
N LYS A 11 -13.10 -9.81 4.23
CA LYS A 11 -12.00 -8.84 4.37
C LYS A 11 -11.86 -7.95 3.12
N ALA A 12 -12.07 -8.49 1.91
CA ALA A 12 -12.04 -7.70 0.67
C ALA A 12 -13.17 -6.66 0.65
N ASP A 13 -14.38 -7.07 1.02
CA ASP A 13 -15.54 -6.18 1.12
C ASP A 13 -15.33 -5.07 2.16
N ALA A 14 -14.76 -5.41 3.32
CA ALA A 14 -14.41 -4.44 4.36
C ALA A 14 -13.37 -3.41 3.85
N LEU A 15 -12.32 -3.88 3.16
CA LEU A 15 -11.32 -2.99 2.56
C LEU A 15 -11.95 -2.06 1.52
N LEU A 16 -12.81 -2.57 0.64
CA LEU A 16 -13.51 -1.77 -0.35
C LEU A 16 -14.43 -0.73 0.31
N ALA A 17 -15.16 -1.12 1.35
CA ALA A 17 -16.03 -0.23 2.09
C ALA A 17 -15.24 0.92 2.75
N ALA A 18 -14.06 0.62 3.33
CA ALA A 18 -13.18 1.63 3.91
C ALA A 18 -12.71 2.68 2.90
N HIS A 19 -12.49 2.32 1.63
CA HIS A 19 -12.18 3.28 0.56
C HIS A 19 -13.36 4.20 0.17
N ARG A 20 -14.57 3.88 0.62
CA ARG A 20 -15.82 4.58 0.25
C ARG A 20 -16.53 5.22 1.45
N SER A 21 -15.91 5.23 2.61
CA SER A 21 -16.50 5.72 3.87
C SER A 21 -16.77 7.23 3.90
N GLY A 22 -16.09 8.00 3.04
CA GLY A 22 -16.09 9.46 3.05
C GLY A 22 -14.97 10.06 3.91
N ASP A 23 -14.40 9.29 4.83
CA ASP A 23 -13.16 9.59 5.53
C ASP A 23 -12.00 8.83 4.89
N PRO A 24 -10.79 9.39 4.80
CA PRO A 24 -9.67 8.71 4.18
C PRO A 24 -9.22 7.49 4.99
N LEU A 25 -9.12 6.35 4.34
CA LEU A 25 -8.46 5.18 4.91
C LEU A 25 -6.96 5.48 5.08
N VAL A 26 -6.51 5.65 6.32
CA VAL A 26 -5.09 5.89 6.64
C VAL A 26 -4.39 4.58 6.89
N LEU A 27 -3.34 4.28 6.11
CA LEU A 27 -2.62 3.02 6.15
C LEU A 27 -1.16 3.24 6.57
N VAL A 28 -0.79 2.61 7.68
CA VAL A 28 0.62 2.48 8.09
C VAL A 28 1.17 1.19 7.49
N ASN A 29 2.26 1.30 6.72
CA ASN A 29 2.79 0.18 5.98
C ASN A 29 3.65 -0.74 6.88
N ALA A 30 3.42 -2.04 6.77
CA ALA A 30 4.20 -3.09 7.40
C ALA A 30 5.17 -3.73 6.39
N TRP A 31 6.25 -4.34 6.88
CA TRP A 31 7.27 -5.01 6.06
C TRP A 31 7.59 -6.42 6.54
N ASP A 32 7.09 -6.81 7.70
CA ASP A 32 7.21 -8.15 8.28
C ASP A 32 6.04 -8.45 9.23
N ALA A 33 5.99 -9.67 9.72
CA ALA A 33 4.94 -10.11 10.65
C ALA A 33 4.95 -9.33 11.98
N TRP A 34 6.12 -8.87 12.45
CA TRP A 34 6.21 -8.15 13.70
C TRP A 34 5.68 -6.72 13.55
N SER A 35 6.11 -6.00 12.53
CA SER A 35 5.61 -4.65 12.23
C SER A 35 4.10 -4.64 11.95
N ALA A 36 3.59 -5.69 11.29
CA ALA A 36 2.16 -5.85 11.05
C ALA A 36 1.34 -5.94 12.36
N ARG A 37 1.81 -6.71 13.34
CA ARG A 37 1.18 -6.79 14.66
C ARG A 37 1.20 -5.44 15.39
N VAL A 38 2.35 -4.77 15.42
CA VAL A 38 2.49 -3.45 16.05
C VAL A 38 1.52 -2.43 15.44
N VAL A 39 1.39 -2.42 14.12
CA VAL A 39 0.46 -1.52 13.42
C VAL A 39 -0.99 -1.91 13.71
N ALA A 40 -1.31 -3.20 13.68
CA ALA A 40 -2.67 -3.70 13.90
C ALA A 40 -3.23 -3.38 15.29
N GLU A 41 -2.36 -3.25 16.30
CA GLU A 41 -2.75 -2.88 17.68
C GLU A 41 -2.97 -1.38 17.86
N SER A 42 -2.60 -0.57 16.87
CA SER A 42 -2.76 0.88 16.95
C SER A 42 -4.24 1.26 16.86
N PRO A 43 -4.75 2.10 17.77
CA PRO A 43 -6.15 2.54 17.72
C PRO A 43 -6.49 3.18 16.36
N GLY A 44 -7.59 2.75 15.75
CA GLY A 44 -8.05 3.24 14.45
C GLY A 44 -7.39 2.54 13.26
N CYS A 45 -6.64 1.46 13.45
CA CYS A 45 -6.14 0.63 12.37
C CYS A 45 -7.28 -0.22 11.79
N GLU A 46 -7.65 0.03 10.54
CA GLU A 46 -8.73 -0.68 9.84
C GLU A 46 -8.20 -1.70 8.82
N ALA A 47 -6.98 -1.53 8.34
CA ALA A 47 -6.33 -2.43 7.40
C ALA A 47 -4.80 -2.27 7.46
N ILE A 48 -4.08 -3.30 7.01
CA ILE A 48 -2.62 -3.29 6.89
C ILE A 48 -2.24 -3.11 5.41
N ALA A 49 -1.39 -2.15 5.12
CA ALA A 49 -0.71 -2.07 3.83
C ALA A 49 0.70 -2.64 3.93
N THR A 50 1.21 -3.29 2.88
CA THR A 50 2.65 -3.56 2.79
C THR A 50 3.36 -2.44 2.02
N ALA A 51 4.69 -2.42 2.09
CA ALA A 51 5.54 -1.57 1.25
C ALA A 51 6.65 -2.43 0.65
N SER A 52 6.63 -2.59 -0.68
CA SER A 52 7.63 -3.37 -1.43
C SER A 52 9.05 -2.92 -1.13
N HIS A 53 9.30 -1.61 -1.15
CA HIS A 53 10.57 -1.00 -0.77
C HIS A 53 11.05 -1.45 0.62
N SER A 54 10.16 -1.46 1.62
CA SER A 54 10.52 -1.82 2.99
C SER A 54 10.76 -3.31 3.15
N ILE A 55 9.99 -4.16 2.47
CA ILE A 55 10.20 -5.60 2.42
C ILE A 55 11.54 -5.90 1.73
N ALA A 56 11.78 -5.35 0.54
CA ALA A 56 13.04 -5.53 -0.18
C ALA A 56 14.23 -5.09 0.67
N ALA A 57 14.19 -3.91 1.29
CA ALA A 57 15.26 -3.41 2.16
C ALA A 57 15.52 -4.33 3.37
N ALA A 58 14.46 -4.86 4.02
CA ALA A 58 14.60 -5.79 5.14
C ALA A 58 15.20 -7.13 4.74
N HIS A 59 15.02 -7.56 3.48
CA HIS A 59 15.60 -8.76 2.89
C HIS A 59 16.96 -8.52 2.22
N GLY A 60 17.46 -7.27 2.19
CA GLY A 60 18.77 -6.92 1.62
C GLY A 60 18.76 -6.70 0.10
N TYR A 61 17.59 -6.52 -0.50
CA TYR A 61 17.43 -6.22 -1.92
C TYR A 61 17.23 -4.72 -2.18
N PRO A 62 17.66 -4.21 -3.34
CA PRO A 62 17.21 -2.92 -3.83
C PRO A 62 15.71 -2.94 -4.16
N ASP A 63 15.11 -1.75 -4.23
CA ASP A 63 13.74 -1.54 -4.69
C ASP A 63 13.57 -1.82 -6.20
N GLY A 64 12.34 -2.00 -6.67
CA GLY A 64 12.03 -2.08 -8.10
C GLY A 64 12.09 -3.50 -8.67
N GLU A 65 11.38 -4.46 -8.03
CA GLU A 65 11.28 -5.87 -8.43
C GLU A 65 12.63 -6.61 -8.44
N GLN A 66 13.58 -6.16 -7.59
CA GLN A 66 14.85 -6.86 -7.43
C GLN A 66 14.76 -8.02 -6.43
N ILE A 67 13.82 -7.96 -5.50
CA ILE A 67 13.46 -9.11 -4.67
C ILE A 67 12.69 -10.13 -5.52
N PRO A 68 12.99 -11.44 -5.48
CA PRO A 68 12.21 -12.45 -6.18
C PRO A 68 10.73 -12.40 -5.77
N VAL A 69 9.80 -12.53 -6.74
CA VAL A 69 8.36 -12.51 -6.46
C VAL A 69 7.95 -13.53 -5.39
N THR A 70 8.59 -14.70 -5.37
CA THR A 70 8.32 -15.74 -4.37
C THR A 70 8.65 -15.30 -2.94
N GLU A 71 9.71 -14.51 -2.73
CA GLU A 71 10.06 -13.96 -1.43
C GLU A 71 9.12 -12.80 -1.04
N MET A 72 8.74 -11.96 -2.01
CA MET A 72 7.74 -10.91 -1.78
C MET A 72 6.40 -11.51 -1.34
N ILE A 73 5.91 -12.53 -2.04
CA ILE A 73 4.65 -13.22 -1.69
C ILE A 73 4.76 -13.91 -0.33
N GLU A 74 5.91 -14.51 -0.01
CA GLU A 74 6.11 -15.12 1.32
C GLU A 74 6.07 -14.06 2.44
N ALA A 75 6.68 -12.89 2.25
CA ALA A 75 6.56 -11.79 3.21
C ALA A 75 5.10 -11.34 3.40
N ILE A 76 4.35 -11.19 2.31
CA ILE A 76 2.91 -10.86 2.35
C ILE A 76 2.13 -11.94 3.12
N ARG A 77 2.42 -13.22 2.87
CA ARG A 77 1.77 -14.35 3.55
C ARG A 77 2.04 -14.33 5.05
N LEU A 78 3.29 -14.05 5.47
CA LEU A 78 3.65 -13.95 6.89
C LEU A 78 2.95 -12.78 7.57
N ILE A 79 2.82 -11.63 6.89
CA ILE A 79 2.07 -10.47 7.38
C ILE A 79 0.59 -10.83 7.54
N ALA A 80 -0.04 -11.39 6.52
CA ALA A 80 -1.47 -11.72 6.55
C ALA A 80 -1.81 -12.81 7.58
N ALA A 81 -0.87 -13.71 7.87
CA ALA A 81 -1.08 -14.80 8.83
C ALA A 81 -1.14 -14.34 10.30
N VAL A 82 -0.71 -13.13 10.62
CA VAL A 82 -0.60 -12.65 12.02
C VAL A 82 -1.59 -11.54 12.37
N VAL A 83 -2.48 -11.17 11.44
CA VAL A 83 -3.49 -10.12 11.64
C VAL A 83 -4.86 -10.58 11.14
N ASP A 84 -5.91 -10.17 11.86
CA ASP A 84 -7.29 -10.43 11.43
C ASP A 84 -7.82 -9.34 10.48
N LEU A 85 -7.11 -8.23 10.35
CA LEU A 85 -7.45 -7.12 9.47
C LEU A 85 -7.24 -7.45 7.99
N PRO A 86 -7.93 -6.74 7.07
CA PRO A 86 -7.64 -6.79 5.64
C PRO A 86 -6.18 -6.40 5.36
N VAL A 87 -5.53 -7.13 4.44
CA VAL A 87 -4.16 -6.80 3.99
C VAL A 87 -4.19 -6.36 2.53
N THR A 88 -3.64 -5.19 2.22
CA THR A 88 -3.42 -4.67 0.87
C THR A 88 -1.92 -4.68 0.57
N ALA A 89 -1.53 -5.42 -0.48
CA ALA A 89 -0.13 -5.66 -0.81
C ALA A 89 0.40 -4.63 -1.81
N ASP A 90 1.65 -4.23 -1.67
CA ASP A 90 2.37 -3.48 -2.69
C ASP A 90 3.05 -4.48 -3.63
N LEU A 91 2.50 -4.63 -4.85
CA LEU A 91 2.89 -5.64 -5.84
C LEU A 91 3.74 -5.04 -6.97
N GLU A 92 4.26 -3.82 -6.76
CA GLU A 92 5.09 -3.11 -7.74
C GLU A 92 4.41 -3.04 -9.13
N ALA A 93 5.11 -3.40 -10.21
CA ALA A 93 4.53 -3.44 -11.56
C ALA A 93 3.88 -4.81 -11.92
N GLY A 94 3.84 -5.74 -10.97
CA GLY A 94 3.25 -7.06 -11.15
C GLY A 94 4.24 -8.16 -11.56
N TYR A 95 5.54 -7.93 -11.44
CA TYR A 95 6.60 -8.92 -11.69
C TYR A 95 6.49 -9.60 -13.06
N GLY A 96 6.12 -8.82 -14.09
CA GLY A 96 5.98 -9.30 -15.46
C GLY A 96 4.66 -10.01 -15.79
N ASP A 97 3.91 -10.49 -14.78
CA ASP A 97 2.58 -11.09 -14.92
C ASP A 97 1.71 -10.70 -13.72
N ALA A 98 0.97 -9.60 -13.88
CA ALA A 98 0.13 -9.06 -12.82
C ALA A 98 -0.98 -10.03 -12.38
N GLY A 99 -1.56 -10.80 -13.30
CA GLY A 99 -2.60 -11.79 -12.99
C GLY A 99 -2.07 -12.91 -12.09
N SER A 100 -0.94 -13.50 -12.46
CA SER A 100 -0.27 -14.54 -11.65
C SER A 100 0.20 -14.01 -10.29
N THR A 101 0.77 -12.80 -10.26
CA THR A 101 1.24 -12.17 -9.02
C THR A 101 0.07 -11.88 -8.06
N VAL A 102 -1.05 -11.34 -8.58
CA VAL A 102 -2.25 -11.10 -7.77
C VAL A 102 -2.86 -12.41 -7.27
N SER A 103 -2.91 -13.45 -8.12
CA SER A 103 -3.37 -14.78 -7.70
C SER A 103 -2.53 -15.32 -6.54
N ALA A 104 -1.20 -15.20 -6.62
CA ALA A 104 -0.28 -15.63 -5.56
C ALA A 104 -0.45 -14.78 -4.29
N ALA A 105 -0.67 -13.45 -4.42
CA ALA A 105 -0.92 -12.57 -3.27
C ALA A 105 -2.24 -12.92 -2.57
N ILE A 106 -3.30 -13.26 -3.31
CA ILE A 106 -4.57 -13.74 -2.76
C ILE A 106 -4.37 -15.06 -2.01
N GLU A 107 -3.62 -16.01 -2.58
CA GLU A 107 -3.24 -17.25 -1.88
C GLU A 107 -2.35 -16.97 -0.65
N GLY A 108 -1.65 -15.85 -0.61
CA GLY A 108 -0.92 -15.34 0.56
C GLY A 108 -1.81 -14.66 1.59
N GLY A 109 -3.10 -14.39 1.30
CA GLY A 109 -4.05 -13.76 2.20
C GLY A 109 -4.26 -12.25 1.98
N ALA A 110 -3.68 -11.66 0.93
CA ALA A 110 -3.98 -10.30 0.54
C ALA A 110 -5.36 -10.19 -0.12
N VAL A 111 -6.07 -9.09 0.14
CA VAL A 111 -7.41 -8.81 -0.39
C VAL A 111 -7.45 -7.55 -1.25
N GLY A 112 -6.32 -6.90 -1.44
CA GLY A 112 -6.12 -5.77 -2.33
C GLY A 112 -4.64 -5.56 -2.61
N GLY A 113 -4.32 -4.68 -3.56
CA GLY A 113 -2.93 -4.38 -3.88
C GLY A 113 -2.74 -3.14 -4.73
N ASN A 114 -1.51 -2.61 -4.67
CA ASN A 114 -1.03 -1.61 -5.61
C ASN A 114 -0.44 -2.30 -6.84
N LEU A 115 -0.67 -1.71 -8.01
CA LEU A 115 0.02 -2.03 -9.25
C LEU A 115 0.46 -0.73 -9.91
N GLU A 116 1.75 -0.58 -10.23
CA GLU A 116 2.32 0.65 -10.78
C GLU A 116 2.61 0.55 -12.28
N ASP A 117 2.46 1.69 -12.97
CA ASP A 117 2.66 1.77 -14.41
C ASP A 117 4.13 1.95 -14.83
N ARG A 118 5.00 2.46 -13.97
CA ARG A 118 6.40 2.79 -14.29
C ARG A 118 6.52 3.62 -15.57
N LEU A 119 5.55 4.51 -15.81
CA LEU A 119 5.43 5.33 -17.03
C LEU A 119 5.26 4.51 -18.33
N ARG A 120 4.85 3.25 -18.27
CA ARG A 120 4.44 2.47 -19.45
C ARG A 120 3.18 3.10 -20.07
N PRO A 121 2.88 2.82 -21.35
CA PRO A 121 1.63 3.26 -21.97
C PRO A 121 0.42 2.87 -21.11
N ALA A 122 -0.55 3.79 -20.97
CA ALA A 122 -1.70 3.58 -20.08
C ALA A 122 -2.51 2.33 -20.46
N GLU A 123 -2.63 2.03 -21.75
CA GLU A 123 -3.33 0.83 -22.27
C GLU A 123 -2.62 -0.47 -21.86
N GLU A 124 -1.29 -0.46 -21.79
CA GLU A 124 -0.51 -1.63 -21.34
C GLU A 124 -0.75 -1.88 -19.86
N HIS A 125 -0.70 -0.83 -19.04
CA HIS A 125 -0.97 -0.97 -17.60
C HIS A 125 -2.45 -1.29 -17.32
N ALA A 126 -3.38 -0.77 -18.12
CA ALA A 126 -4.79 -1.16 -18.06
C ALA A 126 -4.98 -2.66 -18.27
N GLY A 127 -4.19 -3.26 -19.15
CA GLY A 127 -4.15 -4.72 -19.32
C GLY A 127 -3.72 -5.45 -18.05
N ALA A 128 -2.73 -4.93 -17.32
CA ALA A 128 -2.31 -5.48 -16.02
C ALA A 128 -3.40 -5.33 -14.95
N VAL A 129 -4.10 -4.19 -14.92
CA VAL A 129 -5.25 -3.96 -14.02
C VAL A 129 -6.39 -4.93 -14.33
N ALA A 130 -6.74 -5.13 -15.60
CA ALA A 130 -7.76 -6.07 -16.01
C ALA A 130 -7.40 -7.53 -15.64
N ALA A 131 -6.13 -7.93 -15.80
CA ALA A 131 -5.63 -9.24 -15.39
C ALA A 131 -5.73 -9.43 -13.86
N ALA A 132 -5.41 -8.40 -13.09
CA ALA A 132 -5.57 -8.40 -11.63
C ALA A 132 -7.04 -8.54 -11.21
N ARG A 133 -7.97 -7.86 -11.90
CA ARG A 133 -9.42 -7.98 -11.67
C ARG A 133 -9.89 -9.40 -11.95
N ALA A 134 -9.50 -9.98 -13.08
CA ALA A 134 -9.83 -11.35 -13.45
C ALA A 134 -9.28 -12.37 -12.44
N ALA A 135 -8.09 -12.17 -11.89
CA ALA A 135 -7.53 -13.01 -10.83
C ALA A 135 -8.37 -12.97 -9.55
N GLY A 136 -8.84 -11.79 -9.13
CA GLY A 136 -9.77 -11.63 -7.99
C GLY A 136 -11.09 -12.36 -8.24
N GLU A 137 -11.69 -12.19 -9.40
CA GLU A 137 -12.94 -12.87 -9.80
C GLU A 137 -12.78 -14.39 -9.78
N ALA A 138 -11.70 -14.91 -10.36
CA ALA A 138 -11.37 -16.34 -10.35
C ALA A 138 -11.20 -16.90 -8.94
N ALA A 139 -10.69 -16.08 -8.01
CA ALA A 139 -10.56 -16.42 -6.59
C ALA A 139 -11.87 -16.27 -5.80
N GLY A 140 -12.93 -15.71 -6.40
CA GLY A 140 -14.21 -15.47 -5.75
C GLY A 140 -14.20 -14.29 -4.76
N ILE A 141 -13.30 -13.31 -4.93
CA ILE A 141 -13.24 -12.11 -4.10
C ILE A 141 -13.18 -10.85 -4.95
N HIS A 142 -13.65 -9.72 -4.41
CA HIS A 142 -13.40 -8.42 -4.99
C HIS A 142 -12.00 -7.92 -4.55
N PHE A 143 -10.95 -8.36 -5.24
CA PHE A 143 -9.59 -7.87 -4.93
C PHE A 143 -9.52 -6.36 -5.18
N VAL A 144 -9.24 -5.57 -4.13
CA VAL A 144 -9.26 -4.10 -4.20
C VAL A 144 -8.00 -3.59 -4.89
N ILE A 145 -8.15 -3.09 -6.11
CA ILE A 145 -7.04 -2.64 -6.96
C ILE A 145 -6.80 -1.14 -6.80
N ASN A 146 -5.64 -0.78 -6.28
CA ASN A 146 -5.14 0.58 -6.20
C ASN A 146 -4.12 0.79 -7.33
N ALA A 147 -4.58 1.17 -8.52
CA ALA A 147 -3.72 1.35 -9.68
C ALA A 147 -2.89 2.63 -9.56
N ARG A 148 -1.57 2.50 -9.67
CA ARG A 148 -0.63 3.59 -9.48
C ARG A 148 -0.15 4.16 -10.81
N THR A 149 -0.16 5.49 -10.94
CA THR A 149 0.58 6.18 -11.98
C THR A 149 1.78 6.91 -11.40
N ASP A 150 2.94 6.71 -12.02
CA ASP A 150 4.21 7.31 -11.60
C ASP A 150 4.48 8.69 -12.23
N GLU A 151 3.48 9.31 -12.88
CA GLU A 151 3.65 10.59 -13.56
C GLU A 151 4.19 11.69 -12.63
N TYR A 152 3.78 11.71 -11.35
CA TYR A 152 4.26 12.67 -10.36
C TYR A 152 5.57 12.27 -9.67
N LEU A 153 5.95 11.00 -9.74
CA LEU A 153 7.16 10.47 -9.08
C LEU A 153 8.34 10.39 -10.05
N LEU A 154 8.13 9.83 -11.23
CA LEU A 154 9.16 9.56 -12.25
C LEU A 154 8.98 10.40 -13.51
N GLY A 155 7.78 10.91 -13.76
CA GLY A 155 7.43 11.70 -14.95
C GLY A 155 7.61 13.21 -14.76
N GLY A 156 6.91 13.96 -15.59
CA GLY A 156 6.97 15.42 -15.63
C GLY A 156 6.07 16.14 -14.64
N LYS A 157 5.32 15.43 -13.80
CA LYS A 157 4.25 15.94 -12.94
C LYS A 157 3.12 16.59 -13.76
N ASP A 158 2.80 15.98 -14.87
CA ASP A 158 1.75 16.42 -15.76
C ASP A 158 0.39 15.94 -15.25
N LEU A 159 -0.43 16.89 -14.79
CA LEU A 159 -1.75 16.60 -14.22
C LEU A 159 -2.69 15.97 -15.24
N ASP A 160 -2.68 16.44 -16.48
CA ASP A 160 -3.59 15.95 -17.52
C ASP A 160 -3.23 14.51 -17.93
N ARG A 161 -1.94 14.19 -17.99
CA ARG A 161 -1.47 12.83 -18.23
C ARG A 161 -1.83 11.89 -17.08
N ALA A 162 -1.63 12.31 -15.83
CA ALA A 162 -2.02 11.53 -14.66
C ALA A 162 -3.54 11.26 -14.63
N ILE A 163 -4.36 12.26 -14.99
CA ILE A 163 -5.81 12.11 -15.08
C ILE A 163 -6.19 11.16 -16.21
N ALA A 164 -5.60 11.29 -17.38
CA ALA A 164 -5.89 10.41 -18.50
C ALA A 164 -5.55 8.95 -18.18
N ALA A 165 -4.34 8.68 -17.66
CA ALA A 165 -3.93 7.36 -17.22
C ALA A 165 -4.87 6.77 -16.15
N GLY A 166 -5.16 7.54 -15.10
CA GLY A 166 -6.03 7.07 -14.01
C GLY A 166 -7.44 6.73 -14.49
N ARG A 167 -8.02 7.48 -15.44
CA ARG A 167 -9.33 7.14 -16.04
C ARG A 167 -9.28 5.81 -16.79
N THR A 168 -8.25 5.60 -17.60
CA THR A 168 -8.04 4.34 -18.30
C THR A 168 -7.94 3.16 -17.32
N TYR A 169 -7.27 3.34 -16.17
CA TYR A 169 -7.17 2.30 -15.15
C TYR A 169 -8.50 2.04 -14.43
N LEU A 170 -9.30 3.08 -14.17
CA LEU A 170 -10.65 2.93 -13.61
C LEU A 170 -11.57 2.17 -14.57
N GLU A 171 -11.49 2.44 -15.87
CA GLU A 171 -12.24 1.73 -16.90
C GLU A 171 -11.81 0.25 -17.00
N ALA A 172 -10.53 -0.04 -16.73
CA ALA A 172 -10.00 -1.40 -16.69
C ALA A 172 -10.34 -2.17 -15.41
N GLY A 173 -10.99 -1.52 -14.43
CA GLY A 173 -11.47 -2.17 -13.22
C GLY A 173 -10.71 -1.83 -11.94
N ALA A 174 -9.88 -0.76 -11.91
CA ALA A 174 -9.30 -0.26 -10.68
C ALA A 174 -10.37 0.33 -9.75
N ASP A 175 -10.20 0.14 -8.44
CA ASP A 175 -11.08 0.68 -7.41
C ASP A 175 -10.64 2.08 -6.97
N CYS A 176 -9.34 2.34 -6.99
CA CYS A 176 -8.72 3.59 -6.57
C CYS A 176 -7.50 3.89 -7.46
N ILE A 177 -7.16 5.17 -7.61
CA ILE A 177 -5.99 5.62 -8.37
C ILE A 177 -4.96 6.20 -7.42
N PHE A 178 -3.77 5.62 -7.42
CA PHE A 178 -2.66 6.07 -6.60
C PHE A 178 -1.73 6.98 -7.40
N VAL A 179 -1.59 8.23 -6.93
CA VAL A 179 -0.73 9.25 -7.55
C VAL A 179 0.33 9.71 -6.54
N PRO A 180 1.39 8.91 -6.31
CA PRO A 180 2.45 9.29 -5.38
C PRO A 180 3.17 10.55 -5.89
N GLY A 181 3.44 11.50 -4.98
CA GLY A 181 4.11 12.75 -5.32
C GLY A 181 3.17 13.92 -5.67
N ALA A 182 1.89 13.69 -5.93
CA ALA A 182 0.90 14.75 -6.00
C ALA A 182 0.70 15.34 -4.60
N GLY A 183 0.99 16.64 -4.42
CA GLY A 183 1.02 17.23 -3.08
C GLY A 183 0.52 18.67 -3.01
N THR A 184 0.25 19.35 -4.13
CA THR A 184 -0.38 20.66 -4.10
C THR A 184 -1.88 20.53 -3.88
N ARG A 185 -2.47 21.46 -3.12
CA ARG A 185 -3.95 21.50 -2.93
C ARG A 185 -4.70 21.52 -4.26
N GLN A 186 -4.16 22.24 -5.25
CA GLN A 186 -4.78 22.37 -6.57
C GLN A 186 -4.81 21.03 -7.31
N ASP A 187 -3.67 20.32 -7.36
CA ASP A 187 -3.57 19.03 -8.06
C ASP A 187 -4.41 17.96 -7.36
N VAL A 188 -4.33 17.87 -6.03
CA VAL A 188 -5.13 16.92 -5.25
C VAL A 188 -6.63 17.15 -5.49
N ALA A 189 -7.10 18.40 -5.44
CA ALA A 189 -8.51 18.72 -5.71
C ALA A 189 -8.92 18.38 -7.15
N ALA A 190 -8.04 18.56 -8.12
CA ALA A 190 -8.32 18.22 -9.52
C ALA A 190 -8.37 16.68 -9.70
N LEU A 191 -7.45 15.94 -9.10
CA LEU A 191 -7.40 14.46 -9.14
C LEU A 191 -8.63 13.84 -8.44
N VAL A 192 -9.02 14.36 -7.27
CA VAL A 192 -10.22 13.91 -6.55
C VAL A 192 -11.47 14.07 -7.44
N ARG A 193 -11.63 15.23 -8.08
CA ARG A 193 -12.76 15.45 -9.02
C ARG A 193 -12.70 14.54 -10.23
N ALA A 194 -11.49 14.33 -10.79
CA ALA A 194 -11.30 13.53 -11.99
C ALA A 194 -11.60 12.04 -11.79
N PHE A 195 -11.40 11.55 -10.55
CA PHE A 195 -11.56 10.14 -10.17
C PHE A 195 -12.81 9.90 -9.28
N ASP A 196 -13.66 10.87 -9.13
CA ASP A 196 -14.89 10.78 -8.32
C ASP A 196 -14.58 10.30 -6.89
N GLY A 197 -13.63 10.98 -6.24
CA GLY A 197 -13.19 10.67 -4.88
C GLY A 197 -12.25 9.46 -4.75
N ARG A 198 -12.06 8.65 -5.79
CA ARG A 198 -11.24 7.43 -5.76
C ARG A 198 -9.74 7.74 -5.91
N LEU A 199 -9.21 8.62 -5.07
CA LEU A 199 -7.81 9.02 -5.06
C LEU A 199 -7.07 8.45 -3.86
N SER A 200 -5.93 7.85 -4.10
CA SER A 200 -4.95 7.40 -3.11
C SER A 200 -3.67 8.24 -3.22
N LEU A 201 -3.10 8.59 -2.07
CA LEU A 201 -1.87 9.36 -1.99
C LEU A 201 -0.87 8.71 -1.03
N ILE A 202 0.39 9.13 -1.13
CA ILE A 202 1.41 8.81 -0.14
C ILE A 202 1.63 10.03 0.77
N GLY A 203 1.49 9.81 2.08
CA GLY A 203 1.76 10.79 3.11
C GLY A 203 3.26 10.87 3.45
N SER A 204 3.74 12.08 3.64
CA SER A 204 5.11 12.38 4.04
C SER A 204 5.15 13.67 4.86
N PRO A 205 6.26 14.01 5.52
CA PRO A 205 6.40 15.29 6.22
C PRO A 205 6.21 16.54 5.33
N LYS A 206 6.23 16.37 4.01
CA LYS A 206 6.03 17.44 3.03
C LYS A 206 4.63 17.46 2.43
N SER A 207 3.78 16.49 2.76
CA SER A 207 2.41 16.40 2.27
C SER A 207 1.49 17.40 2.97
N LEU A 208 0.31 17.65 2.41
CA LEU A 208 -0.76 18.33 3.12
C LEU A 208 -1.11 17.52 4.38
N PRO A 209 -1.52 18.19 5.48
CA PRO A 209 -2.02 17.52 6.68
C PRO A 209 -3.22 16.58 6.37
N LEU A 210 -3.38 15.53 7.17
CA LEU A 210 -4.40 14.51 6.99
C LEU A 210 -5.82 15.10 6.96
N ASP A 211 -6.11 16.04 7.85
CA ASP A 211 -7.40 16.75 7.90
C ASP A 211 -7.69 17.52 6.61
N GLN A 212 -6.68 18.13 6.01
CA GLN A 212 -6.84 18.83 4.74
C GLN A 212 -7.04 17.86 3.57
N LEU A 213 -6.38 16.71 3.58
CA LEU A 213 -6.59 15.66 2.57
C LEU A 213 -8.00 15.06 2.69
N ALA A 214 -8.48 14.84 3.91
CA ALA A 214 -9.85 14.44 4.20
C ALA A 214 -10.88 15.43 3.65
N MET A 215 -10.70 16.73 3.96
CA MET A 215 -11.59 17.80 3.44
C MET A 215 -11.58 17.90 1.90
N LEU A 216 -10.51 17.48 1.24
CA LEU A 216 -10.43 17.42 -0.22
C LEU A 216 -11.11 16.19 -0.81
N GLY A 217 -11.46 15.19 0.01
CA GLY A 217 -12.12 13.96 -0.41
C GLY A 217 -11.16 12.87 -0.91
N VAL A 218 -9.93 12.81 -0.40
CA VAL A 218 -8.99 11.73 -0.68
C VAL A 218 -9.49 10.45 -0.01
N ALA A 219 -9.55 9.34 -0.74
CA ALA A 219 -10.09 8.07 -0.22
C ALA A 219 -9.08 7.26 0.58
N ARG A 220 -7.78 7.32 0.22
CA ARG A 220 -6.73 6.51 0.84
C ARG A 220 -5.45 7.30 0.99
N ILE A 221 -4.78 7.13 2.12
CA ILE A 221 -3.47 7.72 2.40
C ILE A 221 -2.59 6.63 3.01
N SER A 222 -1.51 6.26 2.34
CA SER A 222 -0.49 5.35 2.89
C SER A 222 0.81 6.10 3.15
N VAL A 223 1.71 5.53 3.96
CA VAL A 223 2.99 6.17 4.28
C VAL A 223 4.19 5.50 3.60
N GLY A 224 3.95 4.41 2.84
CA GLY A 224 4.99 3.70 2.10
C GLY A 224 6.19 3.31 3.00
N PRO A 225 7.44 3.63 2.59
CA PRO A 225 8.62 3.34 3.40
C PRO A 225 8.78 4.21 4.65
N GLY A 226 7.87 5.18 4.87
CA GLY A 226 7.94 6.09 6.01
C GLY A 226 7.87 5.38 7.36
N SER A 227 7.12 4.30 7.48
CA SER A 227 7.04 3.48 8.71
C SER A 227 8.38 2.80 9.04
N LEU A 228 9.05 2.21 8.05
CA LEU A 228 10.41 1.68 8.22
C LEU A 228 11.38 2.81 8.57
N GLY A 229 11.22 3.99 7.96
CA GLY A 229 12.00 5.19 8.28
C GLY A 229 11.86 5.63 9.73
N MET A 230 10.65 5.61 10.30
CA MET A 230 10.40 5.90 11.73
C MET A 230 11.10 4.87 12.63
N ALA A 231 10.97 3.58 12.33
CA ALA A 231 11.64 2.52 13.10
C ALA A 231 13.17 2.64 13.03
N ALA A 232 13.71 2.91 11.84
CA ALA A 232 15.15 3.10 11.63
C ALA A 232 15.70 4.34 12.37
N ALA A 233 14.93 5.42 12.43
CA ALA A 233 15.31 6.62 13.19
C ALA A 233 15.40 6.31 14.68
N ALA A 234 14.36 5.70 15.26
CA ALA A 234 14.34 5.32 16.67
C ALA A 234 15.49 4.37 17.03
N LEU A 235 15.76 3.36 16.18
CA LEU A 235 16.88 2.44 16.39
C LEU A 235 18.24 3.14 16.31
N ARG A 236 18.43 4.05 15.35
CA ARG A 236 19.66 4.81 15.15
C ARG A 236 19.97 5.69 16.38
N ASP A 237 18.95 6.40 16.88
CA ASP A 237 19.10 7.29 18.04
C ASP A 237 19.41 6.49 19.30
N GLY A 238 18.71 5.38 19.54
CA GLY A 238 18.98 4.47 20.65
C GLY A 238 20.38 3.85 20.58
N ALA A 239 20.80 3.40 19.40
CA ALA A 239 22.13 2.85 19.19
C ALA A 239 23.23 3.90 19.44
N ALA A 240 23.07 5.11 18.94
CA ALA A 240 24.01 6.22 19.17
C ALA A 240 24.17 6.52 20.68
N GLN A 241 23.05 6.56 21.40
CA GLN A 241 23.06 6.78 22.86
C GLN A 241 23.82 5.66 23.60
N LEU A 242 23.55 4.40 23.28
CA LEU A 242 24.21 3.25 23.90
C LEU A 242 25.72 3.19 23.58
N LEU A 243 26.08 3.38 22.31
CA LEU A 243 27.48 3.32 21.87
C LEU A 243 28.32 4.50 22.41
N SER A 244 27.71 5.63 22.75
CA SER A 244 28.36 6.75 23.43
C SER A 244 28.51 6.54 24.95
N ARG A 245 28.15 5.36 25.48
CA ARG A 245 28.10 5.05 26.91
C ARG A 245 27.17 5.94 27.71
N GLY A 246 26.07 6.39 27.08
CA GLY A 246 24.98 7.11 27.70
C GLY A 246 24.07 6.21 28.56
N ALA A 247 23.01 6.77 29.07
CA ALA A 247 21.99 6.01 29.79
C ALA A 247 21.22 5.10 28.82
N PHE A 248 20.63 4.02 29.35
CA PHE A 248 19.75 3.15 28.59
C PHE A 248 18.46 3.91 28.23
N PRO A 249 18.06 3.99 26.94
CA PRO A 249 16.82 4.64 26.56
C PRO A 249 15.59 3.93 27.17
N GLU A 250 14.61 4.69 27.64
CA GLU A 250 13.33 4.10 28.13
C GLU A 250 12.60 3.31 27.05
N THR A 251 12.77 3.67 25.78
CA THR A 251 12.24 2.95 24.61
C THR A 251 12.79 1.55 24.43
N MET A 252 13.86 1.15 25.15
CA MET A 252 14.35 -0.23 25.18
C MET A 252 13.42 -1.20 25.91
N ALA A 253 12.45 -0.70 26.71
CA ALA A 253 11.50 -1.56 27.37
C ALA A 253 10.70 -2.36 26.31
N TYR A 254 11.05 -3.64 26.15
CA TYR A 254 10.39 -4.51 25.20
C TYR A 254 8.94 -4.80 25.62
N ARG A 255 8.02 -4.44 24.75
CA ARG A 255 6.60 -4.79 24.87
C ARG A 255 6.22 -5.61 23.65
N PRO A 256 6.04 -6.94 23.79
CA PRO A 256 5.62 -7.75 22.66
C PRO A 256 4.21 -7.34 22.21
N PRO A 257 3.94 -7.37 20.90
CA PRO A 257 2.58 -7.21 20.39
C PRO A 257 1.65 -8.27 21.02
N GLY A 258 0.44 -7.84 21.42
CA GLY A 258 -0.53 -8.71 22.10
C GLY A 258 -0.32 -8.86 23.60
N ALA A 259 0.50 -8.01 24.23
CA ALA A 259 0.75 -8.01 25.68
C ALA A 259 -0.15 -7.02 26.42
#